data_9962b8f1d2aecd8cd3cf85f4a221dd9c
#
_entry.id   9962b8f1d2aecd8cd3cf85f4a221dd9c
#
_cell.length_a   1.000
_cell.length_b   1.000
_cell.length_c   1.000
_cell.angle_alpha   90.00
_cell.angle_beta   90.00
_cell.angle_gamma   90.00
#
_symmetry.space_group_name_H-M   'P 1'
#
loop_
_entity.id
_entity.type
_entity.pdbx_description
1 polymer ?
#
loop_
_entity_poly.entity_id
_entity_poly.type
_entity_poly.pdbx_seq_one_letter_code
_entity_poly.pdbx_strand_id
1 'polypeptide(L)' 'MPTVFTKDGFRFLFYSNDHTPIHVHVRHRNGEAVFEVEGDIILRESVGLKTKELIKAEDLAEQHKELIIQKWHEYFD' A
#
# COMPACT_ATOMS: atom_id res chain seq x y z
N MET A 1 4.90 -8.31 10.33
CA MET A 1 4.44 -7.55 9.16
C MET A 1 5.36 -6.35 8.96
N PRO A 2 6.12 -6.33 7.88
CA PRO A 2 7.05 -5.23 7.66
C PRO A 2 6.32 -3.97 7.21
N THR A 3 6.65 -2.87 7.86
CA THR A 3 6.17 -1.56 7.45
C THR A 3 7.12 -1.03 6.37
N VAL A 4 6.56 -0.63 5.23
CA VAL A 4 7.35 -0.05 4.15
C VAL A 4 7.66 1.42 4.48
N PHE A 5 6.62 2.19 4.82
CA PHE A 5 6.77 3.56 5.28
C PHE A 5 5.45 4.03 5.91
N THR A 6 5.54 5.13 6.63
CA THR A 6 4.38 5.80 7.21
C THR A 6 4.47 7.27 6.85
N LYS A 7 3.36 7.84 6.38
CA LYS A 7 3.31 9.26 6.05
C LYS A 7 1.89 9.78 6.23
N ASP A 8 1.78 10.93 6.89
CA ASP A 8 0.50 11.64 7.09
C ASP A 8 -0.57 10.74 7.74
N GLY A 9 -0.14 9.84 8.62
CA GLY A 9 -1.03 8.92 9.30
C GLY A 9 -1.40 7.68 8.50
N PHE A 10 -0.86 7.53 7.30
CA PHE A 10 -1.08 6.34 6.46
C PHE A 10 0.12 5.43 6.60
N ARG A 11 -0.14 4.18 7.00
CA ARG A 11 0.91 3.18 7.15
C ARG A 11 0.84 2.18 6.00
N PHE A 12 1.92 2.07 5.25
CA PHE A 12 2.05 1.15 4.12
C PHE A 12 2.86 -0.06 4.56
N LEU A 13 2.30 -1.25 4.36
CA LEU A 13 2.92 -2.48 4.88
C LEU A 13 2.61 -3.68 3.99
N PHE A 14 3.39 -4.75 4.19
CA PHE A 14 3.15 -6.05 3.57
C PHE A 14 2.71 -7.04 4.65
N TYR A 15 1.95 -8.05 4.26
CA TYR A 15 1.69 -9.20 5.10
C TYR A 15 2.65 -10.31 4.70
N SER A 16 3.04 -11.15 5.66
CA SER A 16 4.08 -12.16 5.45
C SER A 16 3.71 -13.21 4.39
N ASN A 17 2.44 -13.40 4.15
CA ASN A 17 1.97 -14.38 3.16
C ASN A 17 1.46 -13.75 1.87
N ASP A 18 1.86 -12.51 1.59
CA ASP A 18 1.47 -11.86 0.34
C ASP A 18 2.13 -12.55 -0.85
N HIS A 19 1.42 -12.55 -1.98
CA HIS A 19 1.87 -13.12 -3.24
C HIS A 19 1.70 -12.12 -4.37
N THR A 20 2.42 -12.35 -5.47
CA THR A 20 2.25 -11.50 -6.67
C THR A 20 0.82 -11.54 -7.17
N PRO A 21 0.33 -10.48 -7.83
CA PRO A 21 1.10 -9.29 -8.23
C PRO A 21 1.50 -8.43 -7.04
N ILE A 22 2.55 -7.63 -7.24
CA ILE A 22 3.07 -6.75 -6.18
C ILE A 22 1.96 -5.81 -5.73
N HIS A 23 1.71 -5.79 -4.42
CA HIS A 23 0.67 -4.95 -3.84
C HIS A 23 1.08 -4.51 -2.45
N VAL A 24 0.41 -3.50 -1.94
CA VAL A 24 0.69 -2.94 -0.62
C VAL A 24 -0.60 -2.72 0.14
N HIS A 25 -0.55 -2.98 1.43
CA HIS A 25 -1.67 -2.72 2.33
C HIS A 25 -1.47 -1.35 2.96
N VAL A 26 -2.56 -0.58 3.09
CA VAL A 26 -2.52 0.75 3.67
C VAL A 26 -3.50 0.78 4.83
N ARG A 27 -3.03 1.24 5.99
CA ARG A 27 -3.88 1.43 7.16
C ARG A 27 -3.90 2.89 7.56
N HIS A 28 -5.08 3.37 7.88
CA HIS A 28 -5.27 4.75 8.32
C HIS A 28 -6.45 4.77 9.28
N ARG A 29 -6.18 5.08 10.55
CA ARG A 29 -7.21 5.04 11.60
C ARG A 29 -7.83 3.64 11.65
N ASN A 30 -9.14 3.51 11.47
CA ASN A 30 -9.83 2.23 11.50
C ASN A 30 -10.07 1.65 10.11
N GLY A 31 -9.55 2.30 9.08
CA GLY A 31 -9.75 1.87 7.70
C GLY A 31 -8.52 1.24 7.09
N GLU A 32 -8.73 0.53 6.00
CA GLU A 32 -7.62 -0.05 5.25
C GLU A 32 -7.96 -0.19 3.78
N ALA A 33 -6.92 -0.29 2.97
CA ALA A 33 -7.04 -0.46 1.53
C ALA A 33 -5.89 -1.33 1.03
N VAL A 34 -6.07 -1.89 -0.16
CA VAL A 34 -5.02 -2.67 -0.83
C VAL A 34 -4.88 -2.12 -2.24
N PHE A 35 -3.67 -1.75 -2.61
CA PHE A 35 -3.35 -1.25 -3.93
C PHE A 35 -2.36 -2.17 -4.63
N GLU A 36 -2.64 -2.54 -5.88
CA GLU A 36 -1.64 -3.15 -6.74
C GLU A 36 -0.72 -2.05 -7.24
N VAL A 37 0.58 -2.33 -7.27
CA VAL A 37 1.57 -1.33 -7.66
C VAL A 37 2.51 -1.83 -8.76
N GLU A 38 2.30 -3.01 -9.29
CA GLU A 38 3.19 -3.61 -10.27
C GLU A 38 3.19 -2.84 -11.59
N GLY A 39 2.03 -2.41 -12.02
CA GLY A 39 1.87 -1.52 -13.17
C GLY A 39 1.31 -0.19 -12.69
N ASP A 40 0.14 0.19 -13.20
CA ASP A 40 -0.57 1.34 -12.67
C ASP A 40 -1.01 1.05 -11.24
N ILE A 41 -1.18 2.10 -10.45
CA ILE A 41 -1.70 1.94 -9.10
C ILE A 41 -3.19 1.64 -9.20
N ILE A 42 -3.59 0.48 -8.72
CA ILE A 42 -4.98 0.00 -8.84
C ILE A 42 -5.50 -0.36 -7.46
N LEU A 43 -6.62 0.25 -7.08
CA LEU A 43 -7.28 -0.10 -5.83
C LEU A 43 -7.96 -1.45 -5.97
N ARG A 44 -7.57 -2.43 -5.15
CA ARG A 44 -8.19 -3.76 -5.15
C ARG A 44 -9.37 -3.83 -4.20
N GLU A 45 -9.21 -3.29 -3.00
CA GLU A 45 -10.27 -3.30 -2.00
C GLU A 45 -10.00 -2.24 -0.96
N SER A 46 -11.06 -1.81 -0.29
CA SER A 46 -10.94 -0.89 0.82
C SER A 46 -12.13 -1.06 1.76
N VAL A 47 -11.91 -0.74 3.02
CA VAL A 47 -12.96 -0.72 4.02
C VAL A 47 -12.65 0.37 5.04
N GLY A 48 -13.65 1.19 5.36
CA GLY A 48 -13.52 2.19 6.42
C GLY A 48 -12.76 3.45 6.04
N LEU A 49 -12.44 3.64 4.76
CA LEU A 49 -11.78 4.87 4.30
C LEU A 49 -12.73 5.70 3.47
N LYS A 50 -12.72 7.01 3.70
CA LYS A 50 -13.50 7.96 2.93
C LYS A 50 -12.84 8.18 1.57
N THR A 51 -13.61 8.68 0.61
CA THR A 51 -13.10 8.91 -0.75
C THR A 51 -11.84 9.76 -0.75
N LYS A 52 -11.82 10.85 0.02
CA LYS A 52 -10.63 11.71 0.03
C LYS A 52 -9.43 11.03 0.68
N GLU A 53 -9.67 10.11 1.62
CA GLU A 53 -8.60 9.33 2.22
C GLU A 53 -8.04 8.32 1.24
N LEU A 54 -8.90 7.71 0.42
CA LEU A 54 -8.46 6.81 -0.64
C LEU A 54 -7.64 7.54 -1.70
N ILE A 55 -8.06 8.75 -2.08
CA ILE A 55 -7.31 9.57 -3.03
C ILE A 55 -5.92 9.90 -2.47
N LYS A 56 -5.85 10.26 -1.20
CA LYS A 56 -4.58 10.56 -0.55
C LYS A 56 -3.69 9.31 -0.50
N ALA A 57 -4.25 8.17 -0.14
CA ALA A 57 -3.50 6.92 -0.07
C ALA A 57 -2.97 6.53 -1.46
N GLU A 58 -3.81 6.65 -2.49
CA GLU A 58 -3.40 6.36 -3.86
C GLU A 58 -2.25 7.27 -4.29
N ASP A 59 -2.35 8.56 -3.98
CA ASP A 59 -1.33 9.53 -4.31
C ASP A 59 0.00 9.20 -3.63
N LEU A 60 -0.04 8.82 -2.36
CA LEU A 60 1.15 8.40 -1.64
C LEU A 60 1.75 7.12 -2.23
N ALA A 61 0.90 6.16 -2.63
CA ALA A 61 1.37 4.95 -3.28
C ALA A 61 2.07 5.27 -4.60
N GLU A 62 1.51 6.20 -5.37
CA GLU A 62 2.09 6.65 -6.63
C GLU A 62 3.45 7.30 -6.41
N GLN A 63 3.54 8.19 -5.42
CA GLN A 63 4.79 8.89 -5.11
C GLN A 63 5.89 7.94 -4.64
N HIS A 64 5.52 6.85 -3.96
CA HIS A 64 6.48 5.93 -3.35
C HIS A 64 6.49 4.57 -4.04
N LYS A 65 6.00 4.49 -5.27
CA LYS A 65 5.88 3.23 -6.00
C LYS A 65 7.20 2.47 -6.09
N GLU A 66 8.28 3.17 -6.45
CA GLU A 66 9.58 2.52 -6.60
C GLU A 66 10.08 1.97 -5.26
N LEU A 67 9.87 2.71 -4.19
CA LEU A 67 10.24 2.25 -2.85
C LEU A 67 9.45 1.00 -2.48
N ILE A 68 8.15 0.99 -2.75
CA ILE A 68 7.29 -0.16 -2.43
C ILE A 68 7.78 -1.39 -3.20
N ILE A 69 8.07 -1.25 -4.48
CA ILE A 69 8.54 -2.36 -5.31
C ILE A 69 9.90 -2.86 -4.82
N GLN A 70 10.81 -1.94 -4.51
CA GLN A 70 12.12 -2.30 -3.98
C GLN A 70 12.00 -3.09 -2.68
N LYS A 71 11.16 -2.61 -1.76
CA LYS A 71 10.97 -3.27 -0.47
C LYS A 71 10.29 -4.63 -0.62
N TRP A 72 9.39 -4.76 -1.60
CA TRP A 72 8.77 -6.05 -1.90
C TRP A 72 9.84 -7.09 -2.26
N HIS A 73 10.75 -6.73 -3.16
CA HIS A 73 11.82 -7.64 -3.58
C HIS A 73 12.79 -7.93 -2.43
N GLU A 74 13.07 -6.95 -1.59
CA GLU A 74 13.94 -7.18 -0.42
C GLU A 74 13.31 -8.14 0.57
N TYR A 75 11.98 -8.11 0.69
CA TYR A 75 11.29 -8.90 1.70
C TYR A 75 10.90 -10.29 1.22
N PHE A 76 10.45 -10.42 -0.02
CA PHE A 76 9.89 -11.67 -0.53
C PHE A 76 10.85 -12.48 -1.41
N ASP A 77 11.88 -11.87 -1.95
CA ASP A 77 12.83 -12.58 -2.84
C ASP A 77 13.90 -13.37 -2.08
#